data_e157dbcec276d8a44075f138b4daf997
#
_entry.id   e157dbcec276d8a44075f138b4daf997
#
_cell.length_a   1.000
_cell.length_b   1.000
_cell.length_c   1.000
_cell.angle_alpha   90.00
_cell.angle_beta   90.00
_cell.angle_gamma   90.00
#
_symmetry.space_group_name_H-M   'P 1'
#
loop_
_entity.id
_entity.type
_entity.pdbx_description
1 polymer ?
#
loop_
_entity_poly.entity_id
_entity_poly.type
_entity_poly.pdbx_seq_one_letter_code
_entity_poly.pdbx_strand_id
1 'polypeptide(L)'
;DIDATGELAALDNFDRAAVNLLTSPRAQHAFDLSQESDTVRDRYGRNQWGQQCLMARRLVEAGVEIITTEFDGPLCGRVANWDDHAVNHHVFQAIKHRAPFFDQAVSALVEDVYERGLDKRVMVVVTGEFGRTPRISHVASSGGGVASGAKGTVQPGRDHWPRANTMLFAGGGMQTGQLIGKTDARGEDPVERRVGPGDFLATIYHHLGIDAEQVAIPNFSGRPIPILPHGKPIPELLG
;
A
#
# COMPACT_ATOMS: atom_id res chain seq x y z
N ASP A 1 17.42 11.89 26.55
CA ASP A 1 18.70 11.58 25.94
C ASP A 1 18.86 10.07 25.90
N ILE A 2 18.56 9.47 24.74
CA ILE A 2 18.52 7.98 24.55
C ILE A 2 19.94 7.38 24.70
N ASP A 3 20.98 8.17 24.54
CA ASP A 3 22.37 7.71 24.62
C ASP A 3 23.02 7.86 26.02
N ALA A 4 22.28 8.42 26.97
CA ALA A 4 22.80 8.59 28.35
C ALA A 4 23.06 7.27 29.08
N THR A 5 22.47 6.16 28.60
CA THR A 5 22.64 4.84 29.18
C THR A 5 23.73 4.00 28.50
N GLY A 6 24.26 4.44 27.37
CA GLY A 6 25.23 3.69 26.55
C GLY A 6 24.63 2.49 25.82
N GLU A 7 23.30 2.34 25.82
CA GLU A 7 22.61 1.23 25.15
C GLU A 7 22.73 1.31 23.63
N LEU A 8 22.84 2.52 23.06
CA LEU A 8 23.07 2.71 21.63
C LEU A 8 24.42 2.18 21.14
N ALA A 9 25.42 2.08 22.02
CA ALA A 9 26.71 1.53 21.67
C ALA A 9 26.65 0.00 21.41
N ALA A 10 25.63 -0.67 21.92
CA ALA A 10 25.40 -2.09 21.72
C ALA A 10 24.62 -2.41 20.42
N LEU A 11 24.01 -1.39 19.79
CA LEU A 11 23.27 -1.55 18.53
C LEU A 11 24.22 -1.71 17.35
N ASP A 12 23.82 -2.51 16.39
CA ASP A 12 24.56 -2.59 15.13
C ASP A 12 24.39 -1.30 14.27
N ASN A 13 25.06 -1.26 13.13
CA ASN A 13 25.04 -0.06 12.29
C ASN A 13 23.65 0.25 11.72
N PHE A 14 22.83 -0.77 11.50
CA PHE A 14 21.48 -0.60 10.97
C PHE A 14 20.52 -0.08 12.04
N ASP A 15 20.60 -0.62 13.24
CA ASP A 15 19.83 -0.15 14.39
C ASP A 15 20.15 1.31 14.70
N ARG A 16 21.44 1.67 14.70
CA ARG A 16 21.87 3.06 14.89
C ARG A 16 21.37 3.99 13.79
N ALA A 17 21.40 3.55 12.54
CA ALA A 17 20.84 4.32 11.42
C ALA A 17 19.34 4.52 11.58
N ALA A 18 18.60 3.50 11.97
CA ALA A 18 17.17 3.59 12.23
C ALA A 18 16.85 4.54 13.40
N VAL A 19 17.55 4.42 14.52
CA VAL A 19 17.39 5.33 15.67
C VAL A 19 17.73 6.78 15.27
N ASN A 20 18.81 7.01 14.55
CA ASN A 20 19.19 8.34 14.07
C ASN A 20 18.14 8.94 13.14
N LEU A 21 17.55 8.13 12.27
CA LEU A 21 16.45 8.57 11.40
C LEU A 21 15.24 9.01 12.24
N LEU A 22 14.79 8.16 13.17
CA LEU A 22 13.60 8.41 14.01
C LEU A 22 13.79 9.60 14.97
N THR A 23 15.01 9.81 15.47
CA THR A 23 15.31 10.90 16.41
C THR A 23 15.77 12.19 15.72
N SER A 24 15.95 12.17 14.41
CA SER A 24 16.38 13.36 13.68
C SER A 24 15.32 14.47 13.74
N PRO A 25 15.72 15.75 13.88
CA PRO A 25 14.76 16.86 13.81
C PRO A 25 13.97 16.88 12.51
N ARG A 26 14.55 16.40 11.41
CA ARG A 26 13.93 16.31 10.10
C ARG A 26 12.79 15.29 10.08
N ALA A 27 13.00 14.11 10.68
CA ALA A 27 11.96 13.09 10.79
C ALA A 27 10.85 13.56 11.75
N GLN A 28 11.21 14.11 12.91
CA GLN A 28 10.22 14.66 13.86
C GLN A 28 9.36 15.74 13.21
N HIS A 29 9.98 16.64 12.43
CA HIS A 29 9.26 17.65 11.65
C HIS A 29 8.33 17.01 10.60
N ALA A 30 8.72 15.90 9.97
CA ALA A 30 7.90 15.20 8.99
C ALA A 30 6.61 14.61 9.62
N PHE A 31 6.67 14.16 10.87
CA PHE A 31 5.49 13.66 11.60
C PHE A 31 4.50 14.77 12.00
N ASP A 32 4.95 16.02 12.07
CA ASP A 32 4.10 17.15 12.45
C ASP A 32 3.29 17.67 11.27
N LEU A 33 2.09 17.14 11.08
CA LEU A 33 1.18 17.57 10.02
C LEU A 33 0.64 18.99 10.20
N SER A 34 0.85 19.63 11.35
CA SER A 34 0.46 21.03 11.57
C SER A 34 1.31 22.01 10.74
N GLN A 35 2.46 21.56 10.25
CA GLN A 35 3.33 22.31 9.35
C GLN A 35 2.77 22.43 7.92
N GLU A 36 1.77 21.62 7.57
CA GLU A 36 1.10 21.73 6.27
C GLU A 36 -0.07 22.71 6.35
N SER A 37 -0.27 23.44 5.27
CA SER A 37 -1.43 24.35 5.17
C SER A 37 -2.74 23.57 5.23
N ASP A 38 -3.80 24.24 5.69
CA ASP A 38 -5.13 23.64 5.70
C ASP A 38 -5.57 23.20 4.30
N THR A 39 -5.24 23.98 3.27
CA THR A 39 -5.53 23.63 1.88
C THR A 39 -4.92 22.29 1.47
N VAL A 40 -3.65 22.03 1.80
CA VAL A 40 -2.99 20.76 1.51
C VAL A 40 -3.62 19.64 2.32
N ARG A 41 -3.84 19.84 3.60
CA ARG A 41 -4.45 18.84 4.47
C ARG A 41 -5.87 18.47 4.04
N ASP A 42 -6.65 19.45 3.56
CA ASP A 42 -8.02 19.24 3.05
C ASP A 42 -7.99 18.52 1.70
N ARG A 43 -7.02 18.81 0.81
CA ARG A 43 -6.83 18.11 -0.46
C ARG A 43 -6.66 16.59 -0.24
N TYR A 44 -5.83 16.18 0.72
CA TYR A 44 -5.65 14.77 1.07
C TYR A 44 -6.86 14.17 1.80
N GLY A 45 -7.66 15.00 2.45
CA GLY A 45 -8.78 14.61 3.29
C GLY A 45 -8.43 14.58 4.78
N ARG A 46 -9.32 15.19 5.63
CA ARG A 46 -9.17 15.22 7.10
C ARG A 46 -9.63 13.92 7.76
N ASN A 47 -9.25 12.79 7.16
CA ASN A 47 -9.53 11.45 7.65
C ASN A 47 -8.22 10.67 7.78
N GLN A 48 -8.27 9.51 8.41
CA GLN A 48 -7.09 8.70 8.70
C GLN A 48 -6.28 8.40 7.43
N TRP A 49 -6.92 7.95 6.34
CA TRP A 49 -6.24 7.54 5.11
C TRP A 49 -5.57 8.71 4.40
N GLY A 50 -6.27 9.83 4.29
CA GLY A 50 -5.70 11.05 3.70
C GLY A 50 -4.51 11.58 4.48
N GLN A 51 -4.61 11.63 5.80
CA GLN A 51 -3.52 12.13 6.64
C GLN A 51 -2.33 11.13 6.69
N GLN A 52 -2.57 9.82 6.55
CA GLN A 52 -1.50 8.83 6.38
C GLN A 52 -0.75 9.02 5.05
N CYS A 53 -1.46 9.25 3.94
CA CYS A 53 -0.84 9.56 2.65
C CYS A 53 -0.01 10.84 2.71
N LEU A 54 -0.52 11.90 3.32
CA LEU A 54 0.22 13.14 3.54
C LEU A 54 1.46 12.92 4.40
N MET A 55 1.35 12.13 5.46
CA MET A 55 2.48 11.74 6.30
C MET A 55 3.53 10.99 5.50
N ALA A 56 3.12 10.01 4.67
CA ALA A 56 4.03 9.24 3.82
C ALA A 56 4.82 10.16 2.88
N ARG A 57 4.17 11.12 2.20
CA ARG A 57 4.86 12.09 1.35
C ARG A 57 5.91 12.90 2.15
N ARG A 58 5.57 13.39 3.33
CA ARG A 58 6.50 14.15 4.18
C ARG A 58 7.69 13.31 4.64
N LEU A 59 7.46 12.05 4.99
CA LEU A 59 8.53 11.13 5.40
C LEU A 59 9.49 10.83 4.25
N VAL A 60 8.99 10.66 3.02
CA VAL A 60 9.84 10.54 1.82
C VAL A 60 10.72 11.78 1.64
N GLU A 61 10.15 12.99 1.77
CA GLU A 61 10.92 14.24 1.71
C GLU A 61 11.95 14.35 2.85
N ALA A 62 11.68 13.72 4.00
CA ALA A 62 12.62 13.62 5.11
C ALA A 62 13.73 12.57 4.89
N GLY A 63 13.64 11.73 3.85
CA GLY A 63 14.64 10.75 3.47
C GLY A 63 14.33 9.33 3.90
N VAL A 64 13.08 9.02 4.26
CA VAL A 64 12.63 7.64 4.48
C VAL A 64 12.45 6.95 3.13
N GLU A 65 13.12 5.83 2.94
CA GLU A 65 13.17 5.15 1.64
C GLU A 65 11.96 4.27 1.37
N ILE A 66 11.42 3.60 2.40
CA ILE A 66 10.26 2.70 2.28
C ILE A 66 9.24 3.09 3.33
N ILE A 67 8.01 3.35 2.89
CA ILE A 67 6.88 3.67 3.76
C ILE A 67 5.71 2.79 3.35
N THR A 68 5.17 2.08 4.32
CA THR A 68 3.94 1.31 4.15
C THR A 68 2.83 1.94 4.98
N THR A 69 1.67 2.10 4.39
CA THR A 69 0.46 2.54 5.07
C THR A 69 -0.70 1.63 4.71
N GLU A 70 -1.59 1.40 5.65
CA GLU A 70 -2.73 0.52 5.45
C GLU A 70 -4.03 1.33 5.45
N PHE A 71 -4.86 1.08 4.45
CA PHE A 71 -6.21 1.64 4.38
C PHE A 71 -7.19 0.73 5.09
N ASP A 72 -7.06 0.64 6.40
CA ASP A 72 -7.87 -0.16 7.30
C ASP A 72 -8.20 0.65 8.57
N GLY A 73 -8.87 0.01 9.55
CA GLY A 73 -9.20 0.61 10.84
C GLY A 73 -10.38 1.59 10.79
N PRO A 74 -10.55 2.43 11.82
CA PRO A 74 -11.67 3.36 11.88
C PRO A 74 -11.52 4.47 10.85
N LEU A 75 -12.50 4.60 9.97
CA LEU A 75 -12.59 5.68 8.98
C LEU A 75 -13.77 6.57 9.33
N CYS A 76 -13.48 7.81 9.72
CA CYS A 76 -14.49 8.77 10.19
C CYS A 76 -15.43 8.21 11.28
N GLY A 77 -14.85 7.51 12.28
CA GLY A 77 -15.59 6.91 13.39
C GLY A 77 -16.27 5.58 13.06
N ARG A 78 -16.07 5.02 11.88
CA ARG A 78 -16.59 3.73 11.46
C ARG A 78 -15.43 2.77 11.15
N VAL A 79 -15.58 1.49 11.51
CA VAL A 79 -14.63 0.46 11.09
C VAL A 79 -14.69 0.35 9.57
N ALA A 80 -13.53 0.46 8.92
CA ALA A 80 -13.39 0.34 7.49
C ALA A 80 -12.27 -0.65 7.18
N ASN A 81 -12.64 -1.81 6.71
CA ASN A 81 -11.75 -2.81 6.14
C ASN A 81 -12.30 -3.22 4.75
N TRP A 82 -11.52 -3.94 3.99
CA TRP A 82 -11.89 -4.35 2.64
C TRP A 82 -12.42 -5.79 2.59
N ASP A 83 -12.72 -6.37 3.75
CA ASP A 83 -13.18 -7.76 3.87
C ASP A 83 -14.72 -7.86 3.78
N ASP A 84 -15.24 -7.54 2.61
CA ASP A 84 -16.67 -7.43 2.33
C ASP A 84 -17.33 -8.78 2.01
N HIS A 85 -17.13 -9.76 2.86
CA HIS A 85 -17.93 -10.99 2.81
C HIS A 85 -19.40 -10.69 3.13
N ALA A 86 -20.30 -11.35 2.42
CA ALA A 86 -21.75 -11.12 2.60
C ALA A 86 -22.24 -11.35 4.04
N VAL A 87 -21.58 -12.20 4.81
CA VAL A 87 -21.89 -12.42 6.23
C VAL A 87 -21.59 -11.20 7.09
N ASN A 88 -20.57 -10.38 6.73
CA ASN A 88 -20.10 -9.24 7.52
C ASN A 88 -20.62 -7.92 6.98
N HIS A 89 -20.54 -7.71 5.65
CA HIS A 89 -20.86 -6.43 5.03
C HIS A 89 -21.65 -6.62 3.73
N HIS A 90 -22.48 -5.64 3.44
CA HIS A 90 -23.09 -5.47 2.12
C HIS A 90 -22.05 -4.76 1.23
N VAL A 91 -21.39 -5.48 0.33
CA VAL A 91 -20.23 -4.99 -0.45
C VAL A 91 -20.45 -3.61 -1.10
N PHE A 92 -21.61 -3.36 -1.70
CA PHE A 92 -21.87 -2.07 -2.36
C PHE A 92 -22.05 -0.92 -1.38
N GLN A 93 -22.62 -1.16 -0.20
CA GLN A 93 -22.73 -0.13 0.84
C GLN A 93 -21.36 0.16 1.47
N ALA A 94 -20.57 -0.87 1.68
CA ALA A 94 -19.23 -0.73 2.21
C ALA A 94 -18.32 0.05 1.24
N ILE A 95 -18.30 -0.29 -0.05
CA ILE A 95 -17.52 0.45 -1.06
C ILE A 95 -18.03 1.89 -1.20
N LYS A 96 -19.35 2.12 -1.23
CA LYS A 96 -19.92 3.46 -1.30
C LYS A 96 -19.45 4.36 -0.15
N HIS A 97 -19.21 3.78 1.02
CA HIS A 97 -18.66 4.52 2.15
C HIS A 97 -17.15 4.80 1.98
N ARG A 98 -16.36 3.81 1.54
CA ARG A 98 -14.89 3.89 1.52
C ARG A 98 -14.30 4.54 0.28
N ALA A 99 -14.87 4.26 -0.89
CA ALA A 99 -14.27 4.67 -2.15
C ALA A 99 -14.01 6.20 -2.25
N PRO A 100 -14.89 7.11 -1.78
CA PRO A 100 -14.59 8.53 -1.84
C PRO A 100 -13.34 8.94 -1.05
N PHE A 101 -13.12 8.33 0.12
CA PHE A 101 -11.92 8.60 0.93
C PHE A 101 -10.65 8.01 0.29
N PHE A 102 -10.77 6.82 -0.29
CA PHE A 102 -9.70 6.17 -1.03
C PHE A 102 -9.31 7.03 -2.25
N ASP A 103 -10.26 7.40 -3.08
CA ASP A 103 -10.03 8.22 -4.27
C ASP A 103 -9.35 9.54 -3.91
N GLN A 104 -9.85 10.24 -2.90
CA GLN A 104 -9.29 11.51 -2.44
C GLN A 104 -7.84 11.34 -1.96
N ALA A 105 -7.57 10.36 -1.12
CA ALA A 105 -6.25 10.16 -0.53
C ALA A 105 -5.21 9.75 -1.58
N VAL A 106 -5.55 8.79 -2.45
CA VAL A 106 -4.64 8.26 -3.48
C VAL A 106 -4.40 9.29 -4.58
N SER A 107 -5.44 9.95 -5.09
CA SER A 107 -5.26 10.98 -6.13
C SER A 107 -4.43 12.14 -5.62
N ALA A 108 -4.69 12.63 -4.40
CA ALA A 108 -3.91 13.71 -3.80
C ALA A 108 -2.43 13.33 -3.64
N LEU A 109 -2.13 12.08 -3.22
CA LEU A 109 -0.76 11.60 -3.10
C LEU A 109 -0.05 11.54 -4.45
N VAL A 110 -0.70 10.96 -5.46
CA VAL A 110 -0.12 10.84 -6.81
C VAL A 110 0.14 12.23 -7.40
N GLU A 111 -0.86 13.11 -7.37
CA GLU A 111 -0.73 14.48 -7.89
C GLU A 111 0.39 15.25 -7.17
N ASP A 112 0.45 15.19 -5.82
CA ASP A 112 1.46 15.91 -5.03
C ASP A 112 2.89 15.40 -5.31
N VAL A 113 3.05 14.09 -5.57
CA VAL A 113 4.34 13.51 -5.98
C VAL A 113 4.81 14.11 -7.31
N TYR A 114 3.92 14.25 -8.29
CA TYR A 114 4.25 14.86 -9.59
C TYR A 114 4.46 16.39 -9.49
N GLU A 115 3.59 17.11 -8.80
CA GLU A 115 3.66 18.56 -8.63
C GLU A 115 4.96 18.99 -7.92
N ARG A 116 5.48 18.14 -7.02
CA ARG A 116 6.75 18.37 -6.30
C ARG A 116 7.99 17.89 -7.05
N GLY A 117 7.83 17.31 -8.24
CA GLY A 117 8.95 16.75 -9.01
C GLY A 117 9.58 15.54 -8.32
N LEU A 118 8.84 14.83 -7.49
CA LEU A 118 9.28 13.60 -6.82
C LEU A 118 9.07 12.37 -7.70
N ASP A 119 8.31 12.48 -8.78
CA ASP A 119 7.89 11.39 -9.67
C ASP A 119 9.03 10.57 -10.26
N LYS A 120 10.23 11.13 -10.35
CA LYS A 120 11.42 10.39 -10.84
C LYS A 120 12.03 9.45 -9.79
N ARG A 121 11.82 9.73 -8.51
CA ARG A 121 12.46 9.01 -7.40
C ARG A 121 11.50 8.26 -6.51
N VAL A 122 10.24 8.68 -6.47
CA VAL A 122 9.23 8.14 -5.59
C VAL A 122 8.26 7.28 -6.38
N MET A 123 8.26 6.00 -6.10
CA MET A 123 7.30 5.05 -6.63
C MET A 123 6.15 4.92 -5.64
N VAL A 124 4.94 5.20 -6.09
CA VAL A 124 3.70 4.93 -5.35
C VAL A 124 3.12 3.62 -5.84
N VAL A 125 2.87 2.70 -4.92
CA VAL A 125 2.22 1.41 -5.20
C VAL A 125 0.97 1.30 -4.35
N VAL A 126 -0.16 0.98 -5.00
CA VAL A 126 -1.42 0.69 -4.31
C VAL A 126 -1.88 -0.69 -4.70
N THR A 127 -2.02 -1.56 -3.72
CA THR A 127 -2.40 -2.97 -3.94
C THR A 127 -3.13 -3.53 -2.73
N GLY A 128 -3.83 -4.63 -2.93
CA GLY A 128 -4.22 -5.57 -1.86
C GLY A 128 -3.41 -6.86 -1.97
N GLU A 129 -3.53 -7.71 -0.97
CA GLU A 129 -2.85 -9.01 -0.92
C GLU A 129 -3.40 -10.01 -1.95
N PHE A 130 -4.68 -9.87 -2.31
CA PHE A 130 -5.38 -10.64 -3.33
C PHE A 130 -6.61 -9.88 -3.84
N GLY A 131 -7.22 -10.37 -4.92
CA GLY A 131 -8.46 -9.83 -5.45
C GLY A 131 -9.70 -10.35 -4.71
N ARG A 132 -10.87 -9.96 -5.21
CA ARG A 132 -12.18 -10.41 -4.71
C ARG A 132 -12.92 -11.15 -5.81
N THR A 133 -13.75 -12.15 -5.43
CA THR A 133 -14.48 -12.97 -6.40
C THR A 133 -15.25 -12.10 -7.40
N PRO A 134 -15.12 -12.34 -8.71
CA PRO A 134 -15.93 -11.65 -9.72
C PRO A 134 -17.42 -11.91 -9.52
N ARG A 135 -17.75 -13.14 -9.15
CA ARG A 135 -19.11 -13.54 -8.81
C ARG A 135 -19.47 -13.06 -7.41
N ILE A 136 -20.61 -12.40 -7.28
CA ILE A 136 -21.16 -11.93 -6.01
C ILE A 136 -21.86 -13.11 -5.31
N SER A 137 -21.51 -13.33 -4.05
CA SER A 137 -22.21 -14.24 -3.13
C SER A 137 -23.36 -13.51 -2.43
N HIS A 138 -24.40 -14.24 -2.07
CA HIS A 138 -25.53 -13.72 -1.30
C HIS A 138 -25.74 -14.62 -0.08
N VAL A 139 -25.48 -14.07 1.12
CA VAL A 139 -25.52 -14.81 2.37
C VAL A 139 -26.27 -14.00 3.43
N ALA A 140 -26.86 -14.69 4.40
CA ALA A 140 -27.53 -14.04 5.53
C ALA A 140 -26.52 -13.27 6.40
N SER A 141 -26.80 -11.99 6.65
CA SER A 141 -25.99 -11.11 7.50
C SER A 141 -25.92 -11.62 8.94
N SER A 142 -24.75 -11.50 9.56
CA SER A 142 -24.57 -11.66 11.01
C SER A 142 -25.14 -10.49 11.81
N GLY A 143 -25.36 -9.35 11.16
CA GLY A 143 -25.84 -8.10 11.79
C GLY A 143 -24.76 -7.26 12.48
N GLY A 144 -23.50 -7.69 12.43
CA GLY A 144 -22.41 -7.07 13.20
C GLY A 144 -21.57 -6.02 12.46
N GLY A 145 -21.68 -5.93 11.13
CA GLY A 145 -20.85 -5.03 10.33
C GLY A 145 -21.42 -3.62 10.21
N VAL A 146 -20.55 -2.62 10.06
CA VAL A 146 -20.96 -1.20 9.92
C VAL A 146 -21.74 -0.90 8.64
N ALA A 147 -21.57 -1.71 7.62
CA ALA A 147 -22.32 -1.63 6.37
C ALA A 147 -23.18 -2.88 6.17
N SER A 148 -23.62 -3.49 7.25
CA SER A 148 -24.40 -4.75 7.24
C SER A 148 -25.88 -4.46 7.40
N GLY A 149 -26.72 -5.27 6.76
CA GLY A 149 -28.13 -5.35 7.08
C GLY A 149 -28.37 -5.99 8.45
N ALA A 150 -29.62 -5.97 8.90
CA ALA A 150 -30.01 -6.66 10.14
C ALA A 150 -29.67 -8.16 10.04
N LYS A 151 -29.45 -8.79 11.22
CA LYS A 151 -29.16 -10.23 11.29
C LYS A 151 -30.19 -11.04 10.55
N GLY A 152 -29.73 -11.95 9.68
CA GLY A 152 -30.56 -12.80 8.85
C GLY A 152 -30.99 -12.21 7.51
N THR A 153 -30.77 -10.90 7.27
CA THR A 153 -31.03 -10.29 5.97
C THR A 153 -30.04 -10.83 4.94
N VAL A 154 -30.50 -11.37 3.83
CA VAL A 154 -29.63 -11.80 2.72
C VAL A 154 -29.05 -10.57 2.02
N GLN A 155 -27.73 -10.51 1.92
CA GLN A 155 -27.02 -9.38 1.34
C GLN A 155 -25.87 -9.84 0.44
N PRO A 156 -25.43 -8.99 -0.54
CA PRO A 156 -24.33 -9.33 -1.43
C PRO A 156 -22.97 -9.12 -0.78
N GLY A 157 -22.02 -10.00 -1.11
CA GLY A 157 -20.62 -9.87 -0.73
C GLY A 157 -19.68 -10.49 -1.77
N ARG A 158 -18.39 -10.33 -1.57
CA ARG A 158 -17.32 -10.88 -2.40
C ARG A 158 -16.28 -11.54 -1.52
N ASP A 159 -15.94 -12.78 -1.85
CA ASP A 159 -14.97 -13.58 -1.10
C ASP A 159 -13.55 -13.36 -1.64
N HIS A 160 -12.55 -13.95 -0.98
CA HIS A 160 -11.15 -13.86 -1.41
C HIS A 160 -10.96 -14.54 -2.78
N TRP A 161 -10.13 -13.92 -3.63
CA TRP A 161 -9.83 -14.43 -4.97
C TRP A 161 -8.37 -14.24 -5.34
N PRO A 162 -7.48 -15.18 -4.95
CA PRO A 162 -6.04 -15.02 -5.17
C PRO A 162 -5.61 -15.20 -6.65
N ARG A 163 -6.54 -15.58 -7.54
CA ARG A 163 -6.24 -15.84 -8.96
C ARG A 163 -6.06 -14.57 -9.79
N ALA A 164 -6.70 -13.48 -9.40
CA ALA A 164 -6.58 -12.19 -10.07
C ALA A 164 -6.64 -11.05 -9.07
N ASN A 165 -5.72 -10.11 -9.21
CA ASN A 165 -5.65 -8.87 -8.44
C ASN A 165 -5.32 -7.70 -9.38
N THR A 166 -5.54 -6.48 -8.91
CA THR A 166 -5.16 -5.25 -9.62
C THR A 166 -4.22 -4.44 -8.73
N MET A 167 -3.15 -3.93 -9.35
CA MET A 167 -2.19 -3.06 -8.70
C MET A 167 -2.08 -1.75 -9.46
N LEU A 168 -1.88 -0.64 -8.75
CA LEU A 168 -1.60 0.66 -9.34
C LEU A 168 -0.15 1.03 -9.06
N PHE A 169 0.53 1.54 -10.09
CA PHE A 169 1.86 2.13 -9.98
C PHE A 169 1.82 3.57 -10.47
N ALA A 170 2.48 4.48 -9.76
CA ALA A 170 2.65 5.85 -10.19
C ALA A 170 4.04 6.38 -9.78
N GLY A 171 4.60 7.29 -10.56
CA GLY A 171 5.94 7.82 -10.31
C GLY A 171 7.07 6.81 -10.51
N GLY A 172 8.14 6.93 -9.76
CA GLY A 172 9.32 6.05 -9.83
C GLY A 172 10.13 6.15 -11.12
N GLY A 173 9.91 7.19 -11.92
CA GLY A 173 10.51 7.28 -13.27
C GLY A 173 9.91 6.30 -14.27
N MET A 174 8.82 5.62 -13.90
CA MET A 174 8.20 4.57 -14.71
C MET A 174 7.36 5.13 -15.85
N GLN A 175 7.17 4.28 -16.88
CA GLN A 175 6.19 4.54 -17.94
C GLN A 175 4.78 4.24 -17.40
N THR A 176 4.06 5.29 -17.02
CA THR A 176 2.70 5.22 -16.49
C THR A 176 1.64 5.52 -17.55
N GLY A 177 0.35 5.52 -17.17
CA GLY A 177 -0.75 5.80 -18.10
C GLY A 177 -1.11 4.62 -19.01
N GLN A 178 -0.74 3.40 -18.66
CA GLN A 178 -1.01 2.18 -19.42
C GLN A 178 -1.70 1.13 -18.55
N LEU A 179 -2.35 0.18 -19.22
CA LEU A 179 -2.93 -1.01 -18.60
C LEU A 179 -2.11 -2.23 -19.02
N ILE A 180 -1.56 -2.95 -18.04
CA ILE A 180 -0.74 -4.15 -18.27
C ILE A 180 -1.52 -5.37 -17.82
N GLY A 181 -1.68 -6.33 -18.73
CA GLY A 181 -2.43 -7.55 -18.46
C GLY A 181 -3.93 -7.43 -18.69
N LYS A 182 -4.58 -8.59 -18.78
CA LYS A 182 -6.00 -8.70 -19.02
C LYS A 182 -6.55 -9.98 -18.41
N THR A 183 -7.71 -9.90 -17.82
CA THR A 183 -8.46 -11.06 -17.38
C THR A 183 -9.35 -11.61 -18.49
N ASP A 184 -9.86 -12.82 -18.28
CA ASP A 184 -10.95 -13.35 -19.10
C ASP A 184 -12.22 -12.46 -19.01
N ALA A 185 -13.22 -12.78 -19.81
CA ALA A 185 -14.46 -12.00 -19.86
C ALA A 185 -15.27 -12.02 -18.54
N ARG A 186 -14.94 -12.93 -17.63
CA ARG A 186 -15.60 -13.05 -16.33
C ARG A 186 -14.80 -12.39 -15.20
N GLY A 187 -13.54 -11.94 -15.48
CA GLY A 187 -12.65 -11.40 -14.48
C GLY A 187 -12.09 -12.45 -13.50
N GLU A 188 -12.11 -13.72 -13.90
CA GLU A 188 -11.75 -14.84 -13.04
C GLU A 188 -10.25 -15.11 -13.06
N ASP A 189 -9.63 -15.10 -14.25
CA ASP A 189 -8.22 -15.43 -14.44
C ASP A 189 -7.51 -14.45 -15.36
N PRO A 190 -6.23 -14.13 -15.08
CA PRO A 190 -5.37 -13.44 -16.03
C PRO A 190 -5.14 -14.34 -17.26
N VAL A 191 -5.46 -13.85 -18.46
CA VAL A 191 -5.31 -14.59 -19.73
C VAL A 191 -4.28 -13.98 -20.67
N GLU A 192 -3.91 -12.70 -20.41
CA GLU A 192 -2.94 -11.98 -21.24
C GLU A 192 -1.96 -11.25 -20.34
N ARG A 193 -0.68 -11.29 -20.66
CA ARG A 193 0.41 -10.62 -19.92
C ARG A 193 0.27 -10.80 -18.39
N ARG A 194 0.30 -12.03 -17.94
CA ARG A 194 0.26 -12.34 -16.50
C ARG A 194 1.47 -11.74 -15.79
N VAL A 195 1.23 -11.05 -14.69
CA VAL A 195 2.22 -10.55 -13.73
C VAL A 195 2.05 -11.29 -12.42
N GLY A 196 3.12 -11.90 -11.93
CA GLY A 196 3.10 -12.64 -10.66
C GLY A 196 3.68 -11.82 -9.49
N PRO A 197 3.53 -12.31 -8.24
CA PRO A 197 4.12 -11.66 -7.08
C PRO A 197 5.64 -11.48 -7.17
N GLY A 198 6.34 -12.43 -7.82
CA GLY A 198 7.77 -12.33 -8.05
C GLY A 198 8.13 -11.17 -8.98
N ASP A 199 7.36 -10.94 -10.05
CA ASP A 199 7.58 -9.82 -10.97
C ASP A 199 7.32 -8.47 -10.28
N PHE A 200 6.29 -8.42 -9.44
CA PHE A 200 5.99 -7.28 -8.59
C PHE A 200 7.16 -6.93 -7.68
N LEU A 201 7.67 -7.90 -6.91
CA LEU A 201 8.81 -7.70 -6.02
C LEU A 201 10.09 -7.34 -6.79
N ALA A 202 10.35 -8.00 -7.92
CA ALA A 202 11.49 -7.66 -8.77
C ALA A 202 11.44 -6.20 -9.26
N THR A 203 10.25 -5.70 -9.56
CA THR A 203 10.06 -4.30 -9.97
C THR A 203 10.38 -3.33 -8.83
N ILE A 204 9.96 -3.65 -7.61
CA ILE A 204 10.30 -2.86 -6.42
C ILE A 204 11.81 -2.87 -6.16
N TYR A 205 12.44 -4.05 -6.16
CA TYR A 205 13.88 -4.16 -5.97
C TYR A 205 14.67 -3.40 -7.04
N HIS A 206 14.26 -3.51 -8.30
CA HIS A 206 14.87 -2.75 -9.38
C HIS A 206 14.80 -1.23 -9.14
N HIS A 207 13.64 -0.71 -8.73
CA HIS A 207 13.47 0.71 -8.38
C HIS A 207 14.37 1.14 -7.22
N LEU A 208 14.57 0.27 -6.23
CA LEU A 208 15.45 0.52 -5.09
C LEU A 208 16.94 0.34 -5.41
N GLY A 209 17.30 -0.05 -6.65
CA GLY A 209 18.68 -0.32 -7.05
C GLY A 209 19.24 -1.61 -6.46
N ILE A 210 18.39 -2.52 -6.03
CA ILE A 210 18.77 -3.81 -5.45
C ILE A 210 18.78 -4.87 -6.55
N ASP A 211 19.95 -5.47 -6.79
CA ASP A 211 20.06 -6.63 -7.66
C ASP A 211 19.60 -7.89 -6.92
N ALA A 212 18.32 -8.22 -7.11
CA ALA A 212 17.69 -9.34 -6.41
C ALA A 212 18.24 -10.73 -6.81
N GLU A 213 18.96 -10.84 -7.93
CA GLU A 213 19.63 -12.08 -8.36
C GLU A 213 20.95 -12.29 -7.61
N GLN A 214 21.61 -11.22 -7.19
CA GLN A 214 22.91 -11.25 -6.50
C GLN A 214 22.78 -11.25 -4.98
N VAL A 215 21.67 -10.73 -4.45
CA VAL A 215 21.48 -10.59 -3.01
C VAL A 215 20.89 -11.88 -2.42
N ALA A 216 21.54 -12.39 -1.39
CA ALA A 216 21.06 -13.53 -0.64
C ALA A 216 21.14 -13.26 0.88
N ILE A 217 20.21 -13.79 1.64
CA ILE A 217 20.17 -13.70 3.11
C ILE A 217 20.42 -15.10 3.68
N PRO A 218 21.31 -15.25 4.67
CA PRO A 218 21.53 -16.55 5.31
C PRO A 218 20.28 -16.97 6.09
N ASN A 219 19.86 -18.23 5.91
CA ASN A 219 18.84 -18.83 6.76
C ASN A 219 19.42 -19.23 8.13
N PHE A 220 18.60 -19.82 9.02
CA PHE A 220 19.02 -20.24 10.36
C PHE A 220 20.19 -21.24 10.38
N SER A 221 20.45 -21.96 9.29
CA SER A 221 21.61 -22.86 9.15
C SER A 221 22.80 -22.20 8.48
N GLY A 222 22.77 -20.91 8.22
CA GLY A 222 23.83 -20.16 7.55
C GLY A 222 23.85 -20.31 6.02
N ARG A 223 22.91 -21.05 5.42
CA ARG A 223 22.83 -21.22 3.98
C ARG A 223 22.29 -19.95 3.32
N PRO A 224 22.96 -19.40 2.29
CA PRO A 224 22.44 -18.25 1.55
C PRO A 224 21.16 -18.62 0.79
N ILE A 225 20.13 -17.83 0.98
CA ILE A 225 18.85 -17.94 0.27
C ILE A 225 18.65 -16.64 -0.53
N PRO A 226 18.46 -16.72 -1.86
CA PRO A 226 18.15 -15.54 -2.67
C PRO A 226 16.93 -14.78 -2.12
N ILE A 227 17.00 -13.46 -2.08
CA ILE A 227 15.87 -12.63 -1.60
C ILE A 227 14.65 -12.74 -2.52
N LEU A 228 14.89 -13.08 -3.79
CA LEU A 228 13.85 -13.32 -4.78
C LEU A 228 14.23 -14.50 -5.67
N PRO A 229 13.69 -15.69 -5.43
CA PRO A 229 14.05 -16.88 -6.20
C PRO A 229 13.47 -16.88 -7.63
N HIS A 230 12.37 -16.16 -7.87
CA HIS A 230 11.67 -16.09 -9.16
C HIS A 230 11.04 -14.72 -9.39
N GLY A 231 11.00 -14.28 -10.64
CA GLY A 231 10.38 -13.03 -11.05
C GLY A 231 11.37 -12.14 -11.84
N LYS A 232 10.82 -11.26 -12.64
CA LYS A 232 11.58 -10.24 -13.39
C LYS A 232 10.86 -8.92 -13.28
N PRO A 233 11.58 -7.80 -13.28
CA PRO A 233 10.94 -6.49 -13.35
C PRO A 233 9.96 -6.41 -14.52
N ILE A 234 8.85 -5.74 -14.34
CA ILE A 234 7.81 -5.57 -15.36
C ILE A 234 8.36 -4.62 -16.43
N PRO A 235 8.75 -5.11 -17.63
CA PRO A 235 9.49 -4.30 -18.60
C PRO A 235 8.67 -3.13 -19.14
N GLU A 236 7.35 -3.23 -19.18
CA GLU A 236 6.48 -2.15 -19.63
C GLU A 236 6.50 -0.94 -18.69
N LEU A 237 6.89 -1.12 -17.45
CA LEU A 237 7.06 -0.03 -16.46
C LEU A 237 8.46 0.60 -16.53
N LEU A 238 9.45 -0.14 -17.05
CA LEU A 238 10.81 0.35 -17.17
C LEU A 238 10.94 1.13 -18.49
N GLY A 239 11.56 2.28 -18.45
CA GLY A 239 11.80 3.11 -19.62
C GLY A 239 12.92 2.57 -20.54
#